data_d1e1cdff0f47e31f77c2a5e3200e101c
#
_entry.id   d1e1cdff0f47e31f77c2a5e3200e101c
#
_cell.length_a   1.000
_cell.length_b   1.000
_cell.length_c   1.000
_cell.angle_alpha   90.00
_cell.angle_beta   90.00
_cell.angle_gamma   90.00
#
_symmetry.space_group_name_H-M   'P 1'
#
loop_
_entity.id
_entity.type
_entity.pdbx_description
1 polymer ?
#
loop_
_entity_poly.entity_id
_entity_poly.type
_entity_poly.pdbx_seq_one_letter_code
_entity_poly.pdbx_strand_id
1 'polypeptide(L)' 'PSQGLAPMIVEDVKEMLIKLKKEGMSIILVEQNLQTALDVADRVYILDQGEIVFEGKSEELSKNKKLTLKFLGVST' A
#
# COMPACT_ATOMS: atom_id res chain seq x y z
N PRO A 1 7.78 7.71 0.68
CA PRO A 1 6.72 7.95 1.64
C PRO A 1 5.85 9.15 1.25
N SER A 2 4.58 9.06 1.59
CA SER A 2 3.64 10.12 1.23
C SER A 2 3.60 11.27 2.24
N GLN A 3 4.13 11.07 3.44
CA GLN A 3 4.13 12.14 4.44
C GLN A 3 5.04 13.28 3.99
N GLY A 4 4.53 14.50 4.08
CA GLY A 4 5.27 15.68 3.67
C GLY A 4 5.19 16.02 2.21
N LEU A 5 4.58 15.17 1.39
CA LEU A 5 4.35 15.45 -0.02
C LEU A 5 2.97 16.06 -0.22
N ALA A 6 2.84 16.97 -1.20
CA ALA A 6 1.53 17.47 -1.56
C ALA A 6 0.67 16.33 -2.12
N PRO A 7 -0.63 16.31 -1.81
CA PRO A 7 -1.51 15.23 -2.30
C PRO A 7 -1.46 15.03 -3.81
N MET A 8 -1.32 16.12 -4.56
CA MET A 8 -1.25 16.04 -6.02
C MET A 8 -0.02 15.26 -6.48
N ILE A 9 1.13 15.47 -5.80
CA ILE A 9 2.37 14.78 -6.13
C ILE A 9 2.24 13.29 -5.81
N VAL A 10 1.60 12.96 -4.69
CA VAL A 10 1.36 11.57 -4.31
C VAL A 10 0.52 10.87 -5.37
N GLU A 11 -0.54 11.52 -5.85
CA GLU A 11 -1.38 10.95 -6.90
C GLU A 11 -0.62 10.74 -8.20
N ASP A 12 0.24 11.68 -8.57
CA ASP A 12 1.05 11.56 -9.78
C ASP A 12 2.01 10.38 -9.68
N VAL A 13 2.61 10.17 -8.52
CA VAL A 13 3.51 9.03 -8.30
C VAL A 13 2.74 7.72 -8.40
N LYS A 14 1.55 7.64 -7.80
CA LYS A 14 0.73 6.44 -7.87
C LYS A 14 0.36 6.11 -9.32
N GLU A 15 -0.06 7.10 -10.09
CA GLU A 15 -0.40 6.90 -11.48
C GLU A 15 0.79 6.39 -12.29
N MET A 16 1.97 6.93 -12.05
CA MET A 16 3.18 6.50 -12.72
C MET A 16 3.49 5.04 -12.40
N LEU A 17 3.37 4.65 -11.13
CA LEU A 17 3.65 3.27 -10.71
C LEU A 17 2.69 2.30 -11.36
N ILE A 18 1.41 2.64 -11.41
CA ILE A 18 0.40 1.79 -12.04
C ILE A 18 0.69 1.64 -13.53
N LYS A 19 1.07 2.73 -14.19
CA LYS A 19 1.41 2.69 -15.61
C LYS A 19 2.60 1.77 -15.88
N LEU A 20 3.66 1.88 -15.07
CA LEU A 20 4.84 1.04 -15.23
C LEU A 20 4.52 -0.43 -15.02
N LYS A 21 3.65 -0.75 -14.07
CA LYS A 21 3.21 -2.13 -13.88
C LYS A 21 2.51 -2.67 -15.12
N LYS A 22 1.63 -1.87 -15.72
CA LYS A 22 0.92 -2.29 -16.93
C LYS A 22 1.86 -2.54 -18.09
N GLU A 23 3.03 -1.90 -18.08
CA GLU A 23 4.05 -2.12 -19.10
C GLU A 23 4.93 -3.33 -18.79
N GLY A 24 4.62 -4.08 -17.75
CA GLY A 24 5.31 -5.32 -17.42
C GLY A 24 6.44 -5.18 -16.42
N MET A 25 6.62 -4.01 -15.83
CA MET A 25 7.67 -3.80 -14.84
C MET A 25 7.29 -4.35 -13.49
N SER A 26 8.23 -5.05 -12.85
CA SER A 26 8.07 -5.49 -11.46
C SER A 26 8.60 -4.40 -10.55
N ILE A 27 7.81 -4.01 -9.55
CA ILE A 27 8.15 -2.88 -8.68
C ILE A 27 8.00 -3.28 -7.24
N ILE A 28 8.99 -2.92 -6.41
CA ILE A 28 8.90 -3.06 -4.95
C ILE A 28 8.77 -1.65 -4.38
N LEU A 29 7.71 -1.45 -3.60
CA LEU A 29 7.44 -0.17 -2.95
C LEU A 29 7.46 -0.35 -1.44
N VAL A 30 8.25 0.48 -0.75
CA VAL A 30 8.24 0.52 0.72
C VAL A 30 7.52 1.79 1.12
N GLU A 31 6.43 1.64 1.86
CA GLU A 31 5.55 2.76 2.18
C GLU A 31 4.98 2.62 3.58
N GLN A 32 5.04 3.70 4.35
CA GLN A 32 4.46 3.74 5.69
C GLN A 32 2.95 3.95 5.66
N ASN A 33 2.44 4.56 4.60
CA ASN A 33 1.01 4.80 4.44
C ASN A 33 0.36 3.59 3.79
N LEU A 34 -0.41 2.84 4.58
CA LEU A 34 -1.02 1.61 4.09
C LEU A 34 -1.98 1.85 2.94
N GLN A 35 -2.75 2.94 2.99
CA GLN A 35 -3.71 3.22 1.92
C GLN A 35 -3.00 3.43 0.59
N THR A 36 -1.89 4.17 0.58
CA THR A 36 -1.11 4.37 -0.64
C THR A 36 -0.59 3.04 -1.18
N ALA A 37 -0.08 2.17 -0.29
CA ALA A 37 0.41 0.87 -0.71
C ALA A 37 -0.73 0.03 -1.31
N LEU A 38 -1.89 0.02 -0.67
CA LEU A 38 -3.05 -0.73 -1.17
C LEU A 38 -3.51 -0.23 -2.55
N ASP A 39 -3.40 1.08 -2.77
CA ASP A 39 -3.87 1.67 -4.02
C ASP A 39 -3.04 1.22 -5.22
N VAL A 40 -1.76 0.90 -5.04
CA VAL A 40 -0.88 0.60 -6.17
C VAL A 40 -0.36 -0.83 -6.18
N ALA A 41 -0.32 -1.52 -5.05
CA ALA A 41 0.30 -2.84 -4.95
C ALA A 41 -0.67 -3.95 -5.30
N ASP A 42 -0.14 -5.02 -5.89
CA ASP A 42 -0.91 -6.24 -6.11
C ASP A 42 -0.82 -7.14 -4.88
N ARG A 43 0.36 -7.20 -4.26
CA ARG A 43 0.60 -7.95 -3.04
C ARG A 43 1.26 -7.06 -2.02
N VAL A 44 0.99 -7.34 -0.76
CA VAL A 44 1.55 -6.56 0.34
C VAL A 44 2.12 -7.46 1.43
N TYR A 45 3.14 -6.96 2.08
CA TYR A 45 3.71 -7.53 3.29
C TYR A 45 3.65 -6.42 4.34
N ILE A 46 3.09 -6.72 5.50
CA ILE A 46 3.10 -5.77 6.60
C ILE A 46 4.14 -6.20 7.61
N LEU A 47 5.09 -5.31 7.87
CA LEU A 47 6.10 -5.54 8.91
C LEU A 47 5.76 -4.70 10.12
N ASP A 48 5.78 -5.32 11.28
CA ASP A 48 5.53 -4.65 12.55
C ASP A 48 6.55 -5.17 13.54
N GLN A 49 7.37 -4.25 14.05
CA GLN A 49 8.41 -4.58 15.03
C GLN A 49 9.32 -5.71 14.55
N GLY A 50 9.70 -5.65 13.28
CA GLY A 50 10.63 -6.62 12.71
C GLY A 50 10.00 -7.95 12.30
N GLU A 51 8.69 -8.08 12.41
CA GLU A 51 8.01 -9.32 12.05
C GLU A 51 7.00 -9.09 10.95
N ILE A 52 6.84 -10.07 10.06
CA ILE A 52 5.80 -10.02 9.04
C ILE A 52 4.50 -10.47 9.69
N VAL A 53 3.54 -9.55 9.79
CA VAL A 53 2.24 -9.83 10.41
C VAL A 53 1.14 -10.07 9.38
N PHE A 54 1.41 -9.80 8.13
CA PHE A 54 0.49 -10.11 7.04
C PHE A 54 1.27 -10.27 5.73
N GLU A 55 0.85 -11.21 4.92
CA GLU A 55 1.35 -11.39 3.57
C GLU A 55 0.19 -11.86 2.70
N GLY A 56 -0.05 -11.21 1.60
CA GLY A 56 -1.11 -11.61 0.70
C GLY A 56 -1.45 -10.54 -0.33
N LYS A 57 -2.54 -10.74 -1.04
CA LYS A 57 -2.99 -9.78 -2.03
C LYS A 57 -3.56 -8.54 -1.36
N SER A 58 -3.40 -7.39 -2.01
CA SER A 58 -3.96 -6.13 -1.52
C SER A 58 -5.46 -6.26 -1.27
N GLU A 59 -6.16 -6.96 -2.16
CA GLU A 59 -7.59 -7.16 -2.03
C GLU A 59 -7.95 -7.92 -0.76
N GLU A 60 -7.15 -8.94 -0.42
CA GLU A 60 -7.38 -9.70 0.80
C GLU A 60 -7.20 -8.83 2.04
N LEU A 61 -6.16 -7.99 2.03
CA LEU A 61 -5.91 -7.11 3.16
C LEU A 61 -7.02 -6.08 3.32
N SER A 62 -7.50 -5.50 2.22
CA SER A 62 -8.54 -4.48 2.30
C SER A 62 -9.85 -5.03 2.87
N LYS A 63 -10.07 -6.34 2.77
CA LYS A 63 -11.25 -6.99 3.33
C LYS A 63 -11.04 -7.46 4.78
N ASN A 64 -9.82 -7.40 5.27
CA ASN A 64 -9.51 -7.83 6.64
C ASN A 64 -9.74 -6.66 7.61
N LYS A 65 -10.93 -6.64 8.21
CA LYS A 65 -11.32 -5.51 9.06
C LYS A 65 -10.41 -5.34 10.27
N LYS A 66 -9.95 -6.45 10.84
CA LYS A 66 -9.08 -6.39 12.02
C LYS A 66 -7.76 -5.68 11.70
N LEU A 67 -7.15 -6.04 10.57
CA LEU A 67 -5.87 -5.45 10.19
C LEU A 67 -6.03 -4.02 9.67
N THR A 68 -7.09 -3.74 8.92
CA THR A 68 -7.30 -2.38 8.43
C THR A 68 -7.61 -1.44 9.57
N LEU A 69 -8.34 -1.89 10.59
CA LEU A 69 -8.58 -1.07 11.77
C LEU A 69 -7.27 -0.77 12.49
N LYS A 70 -6.42 -1.78 12.64
CA LYS A 70 -5.16 -1.62 13.37
C LYS A 70 -4.19 -0.69 12.63
N PHE A 71 -4.06 -0.83 11.31
CA PHE A 71 -3.02 -0.13 10.56
C PHE A 71 -3.52 1.09 9.79
N LEU A 72 -4.81 1.15 9.45
CA LEU A 72 -5.39 2.34 8.82
C LEU A 72 -6.10 3.24 9.82
N GLY A 73 -6.51 2.70 10.96
CA GLY A 73 -7.24 3.46 11.94
C GLY A 73 -8.68 3.72 11.56
N VAL A 74 -9.23 2.93 10.62
CA VAL A 74 -10.62 3.06 10.20
C VAL A 74 -11.36 1.74 10.46
N SER A 75 -12.66 1.83 10.69
CA SER A 75 -13.49 0.69 11.10
C SER A 75 -14.44 0.22 10.01
N THR A 76 -14.08 0.39 8.80
CA THR A 76 -14.95 -0.03 7.67
C THR A 76 -14.77 -1.49 7.32
#